data_d92d73d3ff6d87acf3a024a1f13068cf
#
_entry.id   d92d73d3ff6d87acf3a024a1f13068cf
#
_cell.length_a   1.000
_cell.length_b   1.000
_cell.length_c   1.000
_cell.angle_alpha   90.00
_cell.angle_beta   90.00
_cell.angle_gamma   90.00
#
_symmetry.space_group_name_H-M   'P 1'
#
loop_
_entity.id
_entity.type
_entity.pdbx_description
1 polymer ?
#
loop_
_entity_poly.entity_id
_entity_poly.type
_entity_poly.pdbx_seq_one_letter_code
_entity_poly.pdbx_strand_id
1 'polypeptide(L)'
;AHHTGLPYGRVDVGYLLDHAALDAAGRLAFRAKALRAAEHLLLCRYFDYCQVVYQADVVGFEWLLEDVVQYVLEQGTWRNLDKDSVYEMVAKGQWAAIDDMCLMAKISELRGDMGTPPHVQEKSKAIIDRHPPVLLGSAERIGQLRDGWLSDTKTGLDAMVDDLTRKLRIDRAFWKVWTRGQPWASVGGKTEEKQDRRWITILRSDVASERIQEAPGSIMSVLGDRQLDMLRVYLLPPASTCDVEEARRFIDDYLNSRLGSA
;
A
#
# COMPACT_ATOMS: atom_id res chain seq x y z
N ALA A 1 -10.60 13.79 -1.55
CA ALA A 1 -11.68 14.40 -2.36
C ALA A 1 -11.23 15.69 -3.04
N HIS A 2 -10.58 16.63 -2.33
CA HIS A 2 -10.24 17.94 -2.89
C HIS A 2 -9.22 17.87 -4.03
N HIS A 3 -8.23 17.00 -3.93
CA HIS A 3 -7.16 16.82 -4.92
C HIS A 3 -7.42 15.69 -5.92
N THR A 4 -8.24 14.71 -5.56
CA THR A 4 -8.47 13.51 -6.38
C THR A 4 -9.77 13.58 -7.17
N GLY A 5 -10.66 14.55 -6.87
CA GLY A 5 -11.97 14.67 -7.52
C GLY A 5 -12.95 13.52 -7.17
N LEU A 6 -12.58 12.61 -6.30
CA LEU A 6 -13.43 11.47 -5.95
C LEU A 6 -14.50 11.87 -4.92
N PRO A 7 -15.77 11.48 -5.13
CA PRO A 7 -16.91 11.93 -4.32
C PRO A 7 -17.12 11.03 -3.09
N TYR A 8 -16.07 10.60 -2.40
CA TYR A 8 -16.29 9.92 -1.13
C TYR A 8 -16.46 10.91 0.03
N GLY A 9 -17.25 10.52 1.03
CA GLY A 9 -17.89 11.33 2.05
C GLY A 9 -17.02 12.38 2.72
N ARG A 10 -17.65 13.44 3.11
CA ARG A 10 -17.05 14.57 3.81
C ARG A 10 -17.06 14.28 5.32
N VAL A 11 -15.90 14.03 5.91
CA VAL A 11 -15.78 13.82 7.36
C VAL A 11 -16.04 15.14 8.09
N ASP A 12 -16.92 15.12 9.08
CA ASP A 12 -17.12 16.25 9.98
C ASP A 12 -16.04 16.25 11.07
N VAL A 13 -14.88 16.82 10.71
CA VAL A 13 -13.72 16.91 11.62
C VAL A 13 -14.02 17.82 12.80
N GLY A 14 -14.80 18.90 12.61
CA GLY A 14 -15.21 19.82 13.68
C GLY A 14 -15.98 19.07 14.76
N TYR A 15 -17.01 18.32 14.37
CA TYR A 15 -17.79 17.51 15.29
C TYR A 15 -16.95 16.46 16.04
N LEU A 16 -16.00 15.82 15.36
CA LEU A 16 -15.08 14.86 16.01
C LEU A 16 -14.19 15.54 17.04
N LEU A 17 -13.64 16.74 16.73
CA LEU A 17 -12.81 17.50 17.67
C LEU A 17 -13.60 18.00 18.89
N ASP A 18 -14.83 18.47 18.70
CA ASP A 18 -15.71 18.92 19.77
C ASP A 18 -16.08 17.79 20.77
N HIS A 19 -16.01 16.55 20.30
CA HIS A 19 -16.30 15.35 21.09
C HIS A 19 -15.06 14.53 21.44
N ALA A 20 -13.85 15.05 21.14
CA ALA A 20 -12.61 14.46 21.58
C ALA A 20 -12.40 14.66 23.08
N ALA A 21 -11.88 13.63 23.74
CA ALA A 21 -11.59 13.65 25.18
C ALA A 21 -10.40 12.70 25.46
N LEU A 22 -9.91 12.73 26.68
CA LEU A 22 -8.94 11.74 27.16
C LEU A 22 -9.68 10.69 27.99
N ASP A 23 -9.31 9.42 27.81
CA ASP A 23 -9.79 8.33 28.68
C ASP A 23 -9.04 8.35 30.03
N ALA A 24 -9.41 7.45 30.94
CA ALA A 24 -8.77 7.35 32.25
C ALA A 24 -7.24 7.03 32.18
N ALA A 25 -6.77 6.51 31.08
CA ALA A 25 -5.35 6.24 30.83
C ALA A 25 -4.64 7.40 30.10
N GLY A 26 -5.30 8.55 29.90
CA GLY A 26 -4.78 9.71 29.18
C GLY A 26 -4.66 9.51 27.65
N ARG A 27 -5.39 8.56 27.08
CA ARG A 27 -5.40 8.29 25.64
C ARG A 27 -6.55 9.04 24.97
N LEU A 28 -6.31 9.48 23.72
CA LEU A 28 -7.36 10.13 22.93
C LEU A 28 -8.54 9.17 22.70
N ALA A 29 -9.73 9.65 22.97
CA ALA A 29 -10.99 8.94 22.77
C ALA A 29 -12.07 9.90 22.27
N PHE A 30 -13.16 9.36 21.71
CA PHE A 30 -14.32 10.15 21.33
C PHE A 30 -15.52 9.82 22.22
N ARG A 31 -16.29 10.81 22.62
CA ARG A 31 -17.54 10.59 23.37
C ARG A 31 -18.53 9.78 22.54
N ALA A 32 -19.39 9.00 23.20
CA ALA A 32 -20.36 8.10 22.55
C ALA A 32 -21.23 8.80 21.48
N LYS A 33 -21.52 10.11 21.65
CA LYS A 33 -22.24 10.91 20.65
C LYS A 33 -21.54 10.95 19.30
N ALA A 34 -20.21 10.89 19.26
CA ALA A 34 -19.43 10.94 18.03
C ALA A 34 -19.20 9.56 17.38
N LEU A 35 -19.79 8.47 17.92
CA LEU A 35 -19.62 7.13 17.37
C LEU A 35 -19.83 7.08 15.85
N ARG A 36 -20.92 7.65 15.35
CA ARG A 36 -21.24 7.63 13.90
C ARG A 36 -20.28 8.45 13.07
N ALA A 37 -19.79 9.57 13.57
CA ALA A 37 -18.78 10.37 12.89
C ALA A 37 -17.43 9.65 12.84
N ALA A 38 -17.06 8.92 13.91
CA ALA A 38 -15.86 8.11 13.96
C ALA A 38 -15.95 6.90 13.01
N GLU A 39 -17.09 6.24 12.90
CA GLU A 39 -17.34 5.19 11.90
C GLU A 39 -17.21 5.75 10.48
N HIS A 40 -17.80 6.90 10.21
CA HIS A 40 -17.71 7.57 8.92
C HIS A 40 -16.26 7.93 8.56
N LEU A 41 -15.45 8.40 9.52
CA LEU A 41 -14.01 8.62 9.32
C LEU A 41 -13.29 7.34 8.86
N LEU A 42 -13.56 6.19 9.51
CA LEU A 42 -12.95 4.91 9.13
C LEU A 42 -13.38 4.45 7.73
N LEU A 43 -14.66 4.60 7.39
CA LEU A 43 -15.17 4.27 6.05
C LEU A 43 -14.57 5.19 4.97
N CYS A 44 -14.49 6.50 5.23
CA CYS A 44 -13.84 7.43 4.30
C CYS A 44 -12.37 7.08 4.08
N ARG A 45 -11.65 6.73 5.16
CA ARG A 45 -10.27 6.25 5.07
C ARG A 45 -10.14 4.97 4.25
N TYR A 46 -11.06 4.02 4.45
CA TYR A 46 -11.09 2.80 3.65
C TYR A 46 -11.24 3.11 2.16
N PHE A 47 -12.20 3.95 1.78
CA PHE A 47 -12.40 4.34 0.38
C PHE A 47 -11.20 5.11 -0.19
N ASP A 48 -10.55 5.95 0.62
CA ASP A 48 -9.33 6.65 0.23
C ASP A 48 -8.21 5.66 -0.13
N TYR A 49 -7.99 4.64 0.71
CA TYR A 49 -7.02 3.60 0.39
C TYR A 49 -7.39 2.83 -0.89
N CYS A 50 -8.64 2.42 -1.07
CA CYS A 50 -9.04 1.63 -2.23
C CYS A 50 -8.98 2.43 -3.54
N GLN A 51 -9.40 3.70 -3.51
CA GLN A 51 -9.58 4.49 -4.73
C GLN A 51 -8.38 5.39 -5.07
N VAL A 52 -7.50 5.67 -4.11
CA VAL A 52 -6.35 6.55 -4.31
C VAL A 52 -5.05 5.80 -4.09
N VAL A 53 -4.79 5.37 -2.83
CA VAL A 53 -3.50 4.80 -2.45
C VAL A 53 -3.22 3.49 -3.17
N TYR A 54 -4.24 2.63 -3.31
CA TYR A 54 -4.13 1.33 -3.98
C TYR A 54 -4.70 1.32 -5.39
N GLN A 55 -4.77 2.46 -6.05
CA GLN A 55 -5.10 2.52 -7.46
C GLN A 55 -4.01 1.80 -8.27
N ALA A 56 -4.41 1.10 -9.35
CA ALA A 56 -3.52 0.17 -10.05
C ALA A 56 -2.22 0.82 -10.56
N ASP A 57 -2.34 1.99 -11.20
CA ASP A 57 -1.17 2.69 -11.73
C ASP A 57 -0.27 3.23 -10.63
N VAL A 58 -0.85 3.70 -9.50
CA VAL A 58 -0.09 4.18 -8.34
C VAL A 58 0.76 3.06 -7.77
N VAL A 59 0.17 1.89 -7.53
CA VAL A 59 0.88 0.70 -7.04
C VAL A 59 1.94 0.23 -8.04
N GLY A 60 1.64 0.30 -9.32
CA GLY A 60 2.59 -0.02 -10.38
C GLY A 60 3.83 0.87 -10.34
N PHE A 61 3.63 2.19 -10.25
CA PHE A 61 4.75 3.14 -10.14
C PHE A 61 5.49 3.03 -8.80
N GLU A 62 4.77 2.78 -7.68
CA GLU A 62 5.40 2.53 -6.38
C GLU A 62 6.37 1.35 -6.46
N TRP A 63 5.98 0.25 -7.11
CA TRP A 63 6.87 -0.88 -7.35
C TRP A 63 8.11 -0.48 -8.17
N LEU A 64 7.94 0.22 -9.30
CA LEU A 64 9.08 0.63 -10.14
C LEU A 64 10.05 1.50 -9.34
N LEU A 65 9.50 2.45 -8.57
CA LEU A 65 10.29 3.37 -7.75
C LEU A 65 11.02 2.63 -6.61
N GLU A 66 10.33 1.71 -5.91
CA GLU A 66 10.91 0.88 -4.84
C GLU A 66 12.16 0.13 -5.34
N ASP A 67 12.05 -0.54 -6.49
CA ASP A 67 13.15 -1.33 -7.04
C ASP A 67 14.32 -0.45 -7.52
N VAL A 68 14.05 0.72 -8.13
CA VAL A 68 15.10 1.65 -8.55
C VAL A 68 15.80 2.27 -7.35
N VAL A 69 15.05 2.69 -6.32
CA VAL A 69 15.63 3.23 -5.08
C VAL A 69 16.46 2.17 -4.36
N GLN A 70 15.96 0.93 -4.28
CA GLN A 70 16.71 -0.18 -3.70
C GLN A 70 18.06 -0.39 -4.40
N TYR A 71 18.07 -0.39 -5.73
CA TYR A 71 19.29 -0.48 -6.52
C TYR A 71 20.26 0.67 -6.21
N VAL A 72 19.78 1.92 -6.15
CA VAL A 72 20.60 3.10 -5.82
C VAL A 72 21.25 2.98 -4.44
N LEU A 73 20.50 2.47 -3.46
CA LEU A 73 21.00 2.23 -2.10
C LEU A 73 22.07 1.14 -2.07
N GLU A 74 21.87 0.03 -2.81
CA GLU A 74 22.82 -1.07 -2.91
C GLU A 74 24.15 -0.66 -3.59
N GLN A 75 24.11 0.27 -4.53
CA GLN A 75 25.32 0.84 -5.14
C GLN A 75 26.07 1.81 -4.21
N GLY A 76 25.55 2.08 -3.02
CA GLY A 76 26.17 3.00 -2.05
C GLY A 76 26.18 4.47 -2.50
N THR A 77 25.43 4.81 -3.54
CA THR A 77 25.31 6.18 -4.06
C THR A 77 24.64 7.09 -3.06
N TRP A 78 23.66 6.58 -2.34
CA TRP A 78 23.09 7.19 -1.15
C TRP A 78 23.48 6.34 0.05
N ARG A 79 24.32 6.88 0.93
CA ARG A 79 24.63 6.23 2.20
C ARG A 79 23.33 5.93 2.94
N ASN A 80 23.30 4.80 3.63
CA ASN A 80 22.17 4.43 4.46
C ASN A 80 21.64 5.64 5.22
N LEU A 81 20.39 6.01 4.97
CA LEU A 81 19.68 7.06 5.69
C LEU A 81 19.25 6.51 7.07
N ASP A 82 20.21 5.91 7.79
CA ASP A 82 20.00 5.56 9.20
C ASP A 82 19.88 6.83 10.05
N LYS A 83 19.41 6.65 11.27
CA LYS A 83 19.14 7.75 12.18
C LYS A 83 20.36 8.65 12.40
N ASP A 84 21.54 8.06 12.53
CA ASP A 84 22.76 8.79 12.85
C ASP A 84 23.28 9.56 11.63
N SER A 85 23.23 8.97 10.46
CA SER A 85 23.53 9.63 9.18
C SER A 85 22.60 10.82 8.92
N VAL A 86 21.29 10.68 9.20
CA VAL A 86 20.33 11.79 9.08
C VAL A 86 20.66 12.92 10.04
N TYR A 87 20.98 12.62 11.31
CA TYR A 87 21.39 13.66 12.27
C TYR A 87 22.68 14.39 11.83
N GLU A 88 23.67 13.66 11.32
CA GLU A 88 24.91 14.25 10.81
C GLU A 88 24.64 15.17 9.60
N MET A 89 23.77 14.74 8.67
CA MET A 89 23.39 15.54 7.51
C MET A 89 22.62 16.81 7.90
N VAL A 90 21.72 16.71 8.88
CA VAL A 90 21.00 17.88 9.43
C VAL A 90 21.99 18.85 10.08
N ALA A 91 22.90 18.36 10.91
CA ALA A 91 23.93 19.17 11.58
C ALA A 91 24.84 19.90 10.57
N LYS A 92 25.11 19.29 9.41
CA LYS A 92 25.94 19.87 8.34
C LYS A 92 25.14 20.73 7.35
N GLY A 93 23.82 20.87 7.51
CA GLY A 93 22.95 21.59 6.57
C GLY A 93 22.76 20.89 5.22
N GLN A 94 23.12 19.60 5.12
CA GLN A 94 23.08 18.82 3.88
C GLN A 94 21.72 18.13 3.63
N TRP A 95 20.88 18.04 4.67
CA TRP A 95 19.58 17.36 4.56
C TRP A 95 18.66 17.99 3.51
N ALA A 96 18.68 19.32 3.41
CA ALA A 96 17.84 20.05 2.43
C ALA A 96 18.21 19.80 0.96
N ALA A 97 19.37 19.17 0.69
CA ALA A 97 19.79 18.79 -0.65
C ALA A 97 19.23 17.42 -1.10
N ILE A 98 18.59 16.67 -0.19
CA ILE A 98 17.94 15.40 -0.50
C ILE A 98 16.44 15.66 -0.64
N ASP A 99 16.01 15.88 -1.86
CA ASP A 99 14.62 16.11 -2.22
C ASP A 99 14.21 15.24 -3.42
N ASP A 100 12.96 15.39 -3.85
CA ASP A 100 12.41 14.66 -5.00
C ASP A 100 13.19 14.96 -6.29
N MET A 101 13.77 16.16 -6.43
CA MET A 101 14.56 16.55 -7.60
C MET A 101 15.87 15.77 -7.66
N CYS A 102 16.52 15.56 -6.51
CA CYS A 102 17.73 14.74 -6.42
C CYS A 102 17.43 13.28 -6.82
N LEU A 103 16.32 12.73 -6.33
CA LEU A 103 15.86 11.39 -6.72
C LEU A 103 15.57 11.30 -8.22
N MET A 104 14.81 12.24 -8.78
CA MET A 104 14.45 12.26 -10.18
C MET A 104 15.67 12.44 -11.10
N ALA A 105 16.67 13.24 -10.71
CA ALA A 105 17.92 13.39 -11.43
C ALA A 105 18.67 12.04 -11.49
N LYS A 106 18.74 11.30 -10.35
CA LYS A 106 19.39 9.99 -10.31
C LYS A 106 18.65 8.95 -11.14
N ILE A 107 17.33 8.91 -11.13
CA ILE A 107 16.53 8.03 -11.98
C ILE A 107 16.78 8.34 -13.47
N SER A 108 16.87 9.63 -13.82
CA SER A 108 17.16 10.07 -15.19
C SER A 108 18.55 9.66 -15.66
N GLU A 109 19.56 9.65 -14.78
CA GLU A 109 20.90 9.14 -15.07
C GLU A 109 20.88 7.64 -15.35
N LEU A 110 20.25 6.85 -14.47
CA LEU A 110 20.19 5.39 -14.57
C LEU A 110 19.53 4.90 -15.86
N ARG A 111 18.57 5.64 -16.41
CA ARG A 111 17.87 5.28 -17.64
C ARG A 111 18.79 5.18 -18.87
N GLY A 112 19.92 5.90 -18.89
CA GLY A 112 20.87 5.95 -20.00
C GLY A 112 22.24 5.33 -19.70
N ASP A 113 22.50 4.93 -18.48
CA ASP A 113 23.79 4.42 -18.04
C ASP A 113 23.98 2.96 -18.45
N MET A 114 25.00 2.71 -19.30
CA MET A 114 25.34 1.37 -19.83
C MET A 114 25.80 0.38 -18.74
N GLY A 115 26.21 0.86 -17.57
CA GLY A 115 26.59 0.03 -16.43
C GLY A 115 25.39 -0.42 -15.57
N THR A 116 24.23 0.17 -15.77
CA THR A 116 23.01 -0.15 -15.03
C THR A 116 22.35 -1.42 -15.59
N PRO A 117 21.86 -2.36 -14.73
CA PRO A 117 21.16 -3.55 -15.20
C PRO A 117 19.94 -3.21 -16.07
N PRO A 118 19.63 -3.98 -17.13
CA PRO A 118 18.56 -3.68 -18.08
C PRO A 118 17.19 -3.46 -17.44
N HIS A 119 16.82 -4.25 -16.40
CA HIS A 119 15.55 -4.11 -15.72
C HIS A 119 15.46 -2.79 -14.92
N VAL A 120 16.57 -2.29 -14.37
CA VAL A 120 16.61 -1.00 -13.67
C VAL A 120 16.53 0.15 -14.68
N GLN A 121 17.22 0.04 -15.83
CA GLN A 121 17.13 1.01 -16.91
C GLN A 121 15.69 1.16 -17.42
N GLU A 122 15.02 0.04 -17.72
CA GLU A 122 13.63 0.06 -18.22
C GLU A 122 12.64 0.60 -17.16
N LYS A 123 12.82 0.26 -15.85
CA LYS A 123 12.03 0.84 -14.77
C LYS A 123 12.26 2.35 -14.65
N SER A 124 13.51 2.80 -14.71
CA SER A 124 13.86 4.22 -14.67
C SER A 124 13.24 4.97 -15.86
N LYS A 125 13.29 4.38 -17.06
CA LYS A 125 12.66 4.92 -18.25
C LYS A 125 11.14 5.02 -18.08
N ALA A 126 10.49 3.95 -17.61
CA ALA A 126 9.04 3.92 -17.38
C ALA A 126 8.59 5.01 -16.39
N ILE A 127 9.38 5.26 -15.33
CA ILE A 127 9.11 6.33 -14.35
C ILE A 127 9.21 7.71 -15.02
N ILE A 128 10.29 7.99 -15.73
CA ILE A 128 10.54 9.30 -16.39
C ILE A 128 9.49 9.57 -17.47
N ASP A 129 9.19 8.57 -18.30
CA ASP A 129 8.26 8.68 -19.42
C ASP A 129 6.78 8.53 -18.96
N ARG A 130 6.54 8.29 -17.67
CA ARG A 130 5.22 8.11 -17.04
C ARG A 130 4.40 6.98 -17.68
N HIS A 131 5.07 5.89 -18.03
CA HIS A 131 4.45 4.68 -18.55
C HIS A 131 4.28 3.66 -17.42
N PRO A 132 3.05 3.41 -16.92
CA PRO A 132 2.83 2.43 -15.88
C PRO A 132 3.12 1.02 -16.39
N PRO A 133 3.51 0.08 -15.51
CA PRO A 133 3.58 -1.33 -15.87
C PRO A 133 2.18 -1.86 -16.19
N VAL A 134 2.12 -2.89 -17.04
CA VAL A 134 0.85 -3.49 -17.44
C VAL A 134 0.29 -4.31 -16.29
N LEU A 135 -0.94 -4.02 -15.85
CA LEU A 135 -1.70 -4.87 -14.96
C LEU A 135 -2.21 -6.09 -15.75
N LEU A 136 -1.73 -7.27 -15.39
CA LEU A 136 -2.13 -8.53 -16.03
C LEU A 136 -3.39 -9.11 -15.42
N GLY A 137 -3.56 -8.99 -14.09
CA GLY A 137 -4.75 -9.46 -13.38
C GLY A 137 -4.82 -8.89 -11.97
N SER A 138 -6.02 -8.86 -11.43
CA SER A 138 -6.28 -8.41 -10.06
C SER A 138 -7.37 -9.23 -9.40
N ALA A 139 -7.28 -9.41 -8.09
CA ALA A 139 -8.31 -10.02 -7.27
C ALA A 139 -8.51 -9.23 -5.99
N GLU A 140 -9.76 -9.04 -5.61
CA GLU A 140 -10.14 -8.37 -4.36
C GLU A 140 -11.23 -9.17 -3.66
N ARG A 141 -11.13 -9.31 -2.34
CA ARG A 141 -12.18 -9.91 -1.53
C ARG A 141 -12.21 -9.30 -0.13
N ILE A 142 -13.35 -9.38 0.52
CA ILE A 142 -13.47 -9.11 1.97
C ILE A 142 -13.33 -10.46 2.69
N GLY A 143 -12.16 -10.68 3.29
CA GLY A 143 -11.83 -11.87 4.05
C GLY A 143 -11.83 -11.65 5.55
N GLN A 144 -11.63 -12.72 6.31
CA GLN A 144 -11.31 -12.61 7.74
C GLN A 144 -9.85 -12.18 7.92
N LEU A 145 -9.61 -11.47 9.00
CA LEU A 145 -8.26 -11.04 9.34
C LEU A 145 -7.36 -12.28 9.52
N ARG A 146 -6.29 -12.40 8.72
CA ARG A 146 -5.30 -13.48 8.80
C ARG A 146 -5.83 -14.89 8.45
N ASP A 147 -6.79 -15.01 7.56
CA ASP A 147 -7.31 -16.31 7.11
C ASP A 147 -6.35 -17.11 6.19
N GLY A 148 -5.20 -16.57 5.87
CA GLY A 148 -4.15 -17.21 5.04
C GLY A 148 -4.36 -17.11 3.54
N TRP A 149 -5.54 -16.78 3.05
CA TRP A 149 -5.86 -16.77 1.62
C TRP A 149 -4.89 -15.91 0.78
N LEU A 150 -4.56 -14.71 1.29
CA LEU A 150 -3.67 -13.80 0.59
C LEU A 150 -2.25 -14.37 0.42
N SER A 151 -1.75 -15.01 1.48
CA SER A 151 -0.43 -15.67 1.49
C SER A 151 -0.39 -16.86 0.53
N ASP A 152 -1.41 -17.73 0.59
CA ASP A 152 -1.48 -18.94 -0.22
C ASP A 152 -1.65 -18.62 -1.71
N THR A 153 -2.53 -17.65 -2.00
CA THR A 153 -2.75 -17.20 -3.38
C THR A 153 -1.50 -16.51 -3.94
N LYS A 154 -0.81 -15.70 -3.14
CA LYS A 154 0.47 -15.09 -3.52
C LYS A 154 1.50 -16.14 -3.87
N THR A 155 1.67 -17.16 -3.01
CA THR A 155 2.65 -18.24 -3.24
C THR A 155 2.39 -18.98 -4.56
N GLY A 156 1.12 -19.30 -4.85
CA GLY A 156 0.78 -19.94 -6.12
C GLY A 156 0.99 -19.03 -7.33
N LEU A 157 0.74 -17.73 -7.20
CA LEU A 157 1.02 -16.76 -8.27
C LEU A 157 2.52 -16.55 -8.49
N ASP A 158 3.33 -16.50 -7.44
CA ASP A 158 4.78 -16.42 -7.58
C ASP A 158 5.32 -17.64 -8.36
N ALA A 159 4.86 -18.86 -8.03
CA ALA A 159 5.23 -20.06 -8.77
C ALA A 159 4.78 -20.00 -10.24
N MET A 160 3.56 -19.54 -10.52
CA MET A 160 3.07 -19.36 -11.89
C MET A 160 3.87 -18.31 -12.66
N VAL A 161 4.21 -17.19 -12.04
CA VAL A 161 5.06 -16.15 -12.65
C VAL A 161 6.44 -16.71 -12.98
N ASP A 162 7.01 -17.55 -12.12
CA ASP A 162 8.29 -18.23 -12.40
C ASP A 162 8.22 -19.18 -13.60
N ASP A 163 7.07 -19.85 -13.81
CA ASP A 163 6.83 -20.67 -15.00
C ASP A 163 6.68 -19.81 -16.25
N LEU A 164 5.92 -18.69 -16.17
CA LEU A 164 5.76 -17.75 -17.27
C LEU A 164 7.07 -17.06 -17.63
N THR A 165 7.91 -16.72 -16.65
CA THR A 165 9.26 -16.19 -16.84
C THR A 165 10.09 -17.10 -17.77
N ARG A 166 10.05 -18.41 -17.53
CA ARG A 166 10.76 -19.41 -18.35
C ARG A 166 10.13 -19.58 -19.73
N LYS A 167 8.80 -19.64 -19.79
CA LYS A 167 8.05 -19.84 -21.04
C LYS A 167 8.18 -18.66 -21.99
N LEU A 168 8.02 -17.44 -21.48
CA LEU A 168 8.06 -16.21 -22.26
C LEU A 168 9.46 -15.62 -22.40
N ARG A 169 10.46 -16.19 -21.71
CA ARG A 169 11.86 -15.72 -21.67
C ARG A 169 11.98 -14.25 -21.23
N ILE A 170 11.17 -13.86 -20.25
CA ILE A 170 11.20 -12.53 -19.64
C ILE A 170 11.78 -12.68 -18.25
N ASP A 171 12.84 -11.90 -17.94
CA ASP A 171 13.45 -11.94 -16.60
C ASP A 171 12.42 -11.68 -15.50
N ARG A 172 12.56 -12.41 -14.38
CA ARG A 172 11.70 -12.29 -13.19
C ARG A 172 11.65 -10.86 -12.65
N ALA A 173 12.70 -10.08 -12.81
CA ALA A 173 12.80 -8.69 -12.40
C ALA A 173 11.79 -7.75 -13.09
N PHE A 174 11.19 -8.18 -14.21
CA PHE A 174 10.12 -7.44 -14.91
C PHE A 174 8.72 -7.76 -14.43
N TRP A 175 8.58 -8.64 -13.41
CA TRP A 175 7.30 -9.07 -12.88
C TRP A 175 7.13 -8.62 -11.42
N LYS A 176 5.90 -8.31 -11.02
CA LYS A 176 5.55 -8.07 -9.62
C LYS A 176 4.24 -8.77 -9.27
N VAL A 177 4.29 -9.60 -8.25
CA VAL A 177 3.08 -10.04 -7.53
C VAL A 177 2.97 -9.15 -6.29
N TRP A 178 2.00 -8.25 -6.31
CA TRP A 178 1.73 -7.34 -5.21
C TRP A 178 0.52 -7.79 -4.42
N THR A 179 0.61 -7.74 -3.10
CA THR A 179 -0.47 -8.13 -2.20
C THR A 179 -0.62 -7.15 -1.06
N ARG A 180 -1.86 -6.89 -0.67
CA ARG A 180 -2.17 -6.06 0.48
C ARG A 180 -3.42 -6.53 1.20
N GLY A 181 -3.32 -6.74 2.53
CA GLY A 181 -4.48 -6.84 3.42
C GLY A 181 -4.70 -5.48 4.09
N GLN A 182 -5.89 -4.90 3.91
CA GLN A 182 -6.27 -3.63 4.53
C GLN A 182 -7.39 -3.85 5.56
N PRO A 183 -7.08 -3.84 6.87
CA PRO A 183 -8.10 -3.95 7.92
C PRO A 183 -9.05 -2.75 7.91
N TRP A 184 -10.35 -3.00 8.11
CA TRP A 184 -11.40 -1.97 8.12
C TRP A 184 -11.31 -1.03 9.31
N ALA A 185 -11.02 -1.55 10.49
CA ALA A 185 -11.09 -0.81 11.76
C ALA A 185 -9.73 -0.30 12.26
N SER A 186 -8.63 -0.52 11.54
CA SER A 186 -7.28 -0.13 12.00
C SER A 186 -6.88 1.27 11.53
N VAL A 187 -6.38 2.07 12.44
CA VAL A 187 -5.87 3.43 12.18
C VAL A 187 -4.32 3.43 12.16
N GLY A 188 -3.71 2.59 11.33
CA GLY A 188 -2.27 2.70 10.99
C GLY A 188 -1.28 1.76 11.68
N GLY A 189 -0.16 1.51 10.99
CA GLY A 189 1.15 1.00 11.40
C GLY A 189 1.31 -0.49 11.77
N LYS A 190 2.44 -1.11 11.37
CA LYS A 190 2.72 -2.56 11.37
C LYS A 190 3.37 -3.16 12.63
N THR A 191 3.63 -2.42 13.72
CA THR A 191 4.41 -2.91 14.87
C THR A 191 3.53 -3.33 16.04
N GLU A 192 3.78 -4.51 16.62
CA GLU A 192 2.98 -5.12 17.71
C GLU A 192 2.87 -4.24 18.98
N GLU A 193 3.93 -3.54 19.37
CA GLU A 193 3.92 -2.60 20.50
C GLU A 193 2.99 -1.38 20.32
N LYS A 194 2.57 -1.09 19.09
CA LYS A 194 1.65 0.01 18.75
C LYS A 194 0.20 -0.45 18.63
N GLN A 195 -0.15 -1.71 18.90
CA GLN A 195 -1.51 -2.23 18.71
C GLN A 195 -2.55 -1.47 19.54
N ASP A 196 -2.26 -1.10 20.77
CA ASP A 196 -3.18 -0.33 21.61
C ASP A 196 -3.43 1.12 21.17
N ARG A 197 -2.53 1.68 20.33
CA ARG A 197 -2.66 3.05 19.81
C ARG A 197 -3.36 3.13 18.46
N ARG A 198 -3.77 2.00 17.90
CA ARG A 198 -4.33 1.91 16.53
C ARG A 198 -5.84 1.89 16.45
N TRP A 199 -6.51 1.89 17.58
CA TRP A 199 -7.95 1.77 17.65
C TRP A 199 -8.57 3.10 18.05
N ILE A 200 -9.68 3.44 17.40
CA ILE A 200 -10.52 4.52 17.90
C ILE A 200 -11.19 4.02 19.18
N THR A 201 -11.03 4.79 20.24
CA THR A 201 -11.64 4.53 21.55
C THR A 201 -12.90 5.38 21.70
N ILE A 202 -13.97 4.78 22.20
CA ILE A 202 -15.25 5.44 22.48
C ILE A 202 -15.45 5.51 24.01
N LEU A 203 -15.70 6.72 24.52
CA LEU A 203 -16.04 6.98 25.91
C LEU A 203 -17.55 6.87 26.10
N ARG A 204 -18.01 5.93 26.93
CA ARG A 204 -19.41 5.79 27.33
C ARG A 204 -19.75 6.64 28.55
N SER A 205 -18.78 6.77 29.44
CA SER A 205 -18.85 7.63 30.63
C SER A 205 -17.44 8.14 30.95
N ASP A 206 -17.29 8.99 31.93
CA ASP A 206 -15.99 9.57 32.30
C ASP A 206 -14.96 8.52 32.74
N VAL A 207 -15.38 7.29 33.07
CA VAL A 207 -14.50 6.21 33.53
C VAL A 207 -14.53 4.95 32.65
N ALA A 208 -15.48 4.83 31.72
CA ALA A 208 -15.64 3.64 30.88
C ALA A 208 -15.32 3.97 29.42
N SER A 209 -14.29 3.32 28.90
CA SER A 209 -13.90 3.40 27.48
C SER A 209 -13.84 2.00 26.86
N GLU A 210 -14.18 1.91 25.59
CA GLU A 210 -14.16 0.68 24.80
C GLU A 210 -13.63 0.96 23.38
N ARG A 211 -13.16 -0.05 22.70
CA ARG A 211 -12.77 0.10 21.28
C ARG A 211 -14.02 0.27 20.42
N ILE A 212 -13.92 1.01 19.32
CA ILE A 212 -15.06 1.27 18.43
C ILE A 212 -15.72 -0.02 17.89
N GLN A 213 -14.94 -1.09 17.67
CA GLN A 213 -15.47 -2.39 17.25
C GLN A 213 -16.19 -3.15 18.37
N GLU A 214 -15.98 -2.78 19.64
CA GLU A 214 -16.64 -3.38 20.80
C GLU A 214 -17.89 -2.58 21.19
N ALA A 215 -18.02 -1.35 20.64
CA ALA A 215 -19.13 -0.47 20.96
C ALA A 215 -20.47 -1.03 20.44
N PRO A 216 -21.50 -1.21 21.31
CA PRO A 216 -22.80 -1.70 20.89
C PRO A 216 -23.43 -0.86 19.80
N GLY A 217 -23.89 -1.56 18.76
CA GLY A 217 -24.49 -0.95 17.58
C GLY A 217 -23.48 -0.29 16.63
N SER A 218 -22.18 -0.43 16.89
CA SER A 218 -21.17 0.00 15.92
C SER A 218 -21.17 -0.92 14.69
N ILE A 219 -21.12 -0.35 13.47
CA ILE A 219 -20.89 -1.12 12.25
C ILE A 219 -19.50 -1.75 12.28
N MET A 220 -18.55 -1.15 13.00
CA MET A 220 -17.20 -1.70 13.18
C MET A 220 -17.17 -2.97 14.00
N SER A 221 -18.22 -3.31 14.75
CA SER A 221 -18.35 -4.59 15.42
C SER A 221 -18.50 -5.76 14.45
N VAL A 222 -19.03 -5.49 13.24
CA VAL A 222 -19.18 -6.48 12.16
C VAL A 222 -17.95 -6.51 11.24
N LEU A 223 -17.30 -5.35 11.07
CA LEU A 223 -16.16 -5.19 10.15
C LEU A 223 -14.81 -5.30 10.85
N GLY A 224 -14.75 -5.31 12.17
CA GLY A 224 -13.50 -5.20 12.94
C GLY A 224 -12.55 -6.38 12.79
N ASP A 225 -13.07 -7.56 12.49
CA ASP A 225 -12.31 -8.78 12.20
C ASP A 225 -12.15 -9.05 10.70
N ARG A 226 -12.57 -8.10 9.86
CA ARG A 226 -12.49 -8.19 8.41
C ARG A 226 -11.37 -7.32 7.84
N GLN A 227 -10.86 -7.75 6.69
CA GLN A 227 -9.93 -6.97 5.89
C GLN A 227 -10.28 -7.07 4.41
N LEU A 228 -9.93 -6.04 3.66
CA LEU A 228 -9.90 -6.11 2.21
C LEU A 228 -8.57 -6.73 1.80
N ASP A 229 -8.62 -7.91 1.22
CA ASP A 229 -7.48 -8.55 0.57
C ASP A 229 -7.43 -8.10 -0.88
N MET A 230 -6.31 -7.56 -1.28
CA MET A 230 -6.05 -7.13 -2.65
C MET A 230 -4.81 -7.82 -3.17
N LEU A 231 -4.88 -8.26 -4.41
CA LEU A 231 -3.79 -8.91 -5.10
C LEU A 231 -3.73 -8.40 -6.54
N ARG A 232 -2.52 -8.13 -7.04
CA ARG A 232 -2.28 -7.67 -8.41
C ARG A 232 -1.01 -8.28 -8.96
N VAL A 233 -1.04 -8.58 -10.24
CA VAL A 233 0.13 -9.05 -10.99
C VAL A 233 0.46 -8.05 -12.07
N TYR A 234 1.69 -7.56 -12.06
CA TYR A 234 2.20 -6.59 -13.04
C TYR A 234 3.31 -7.19 -13.86
N LEU A 235 3.40 -6.71 -15.10
CA LEU A 235 4.50 -6.92 -16.01
C LEU A 235 4.95 -5.55 -16.55
N LEU A 236 6.25 -5.26 -16.46
CA LEU A 236 6.87 -4.22 -17.27
C LEU A 236 7.42 -4.89 -18.54
N PRO A 237 6.72 -4.79 -19.69
CA PRO A 237 7.16 -5.49 -20.89
C PRO A 237 8.50 -4.91 -21.36
N PRO A 238 9.54 -5.73 -21.56
CA PRO A 238 10.76 -5.27 -22.22
C PRO A 238 10.42 -4.84 -23.64
N ALA A 239 11.21 -3.93 -24.22
CA ALA A 239 11.00 -3.37 -25.56
C ALA A 239 10.95 -4.44 -26.68
N SER A 240 11.46 -5.64 -26.45
CA SER A 240 11.38 -6.79 -27.34
C SER A 240 10.14 -7.63 -27.03
N THR A 241 9.16 -7.59 -27.92
CA THR A 241 7.96 -8.43 -28.07
C THR A 241 7.69 -9.47 -26.97
N CYS A 242 6.78 -9.13 -26.06
CA CYS A 242 6.19 -10.07 -25.11
C CYS A 242 4.73 -10.31 -25.50
N ASP A 243 4.27 -11.56 -25.44
CA ASP A 243 2.84 -11.88 -25.54
C ASP A 243 2.15 -11.60 -24.20
N VAL A 244 1.85 -10.32 -23.97
CA VAL A 244 1.15 -9.82 -22.77
C VAL A 244 -0.22 -10.50 -22.63
N GLU A 245 -0.89 -10.77 -23.75
CA GLU A 245 -2.22 -11.37 -23.75
C GLU A 245 -2.18 -12.85 -23.35
N GLU A 246 -1.11 -13.56 -23.70
CA GLU A 246 -0.90 -14.93 -23.21
C GLU A 246 -0.69 -14.94 -21.70
N ALA A 247 0.19 -14.08 -21.20
CA ALA A 247 0.43 -13.94 -19.77
C ALA A 247 -0.85 -13.59 -19.01
N ARG A 248 -1.64 -12.64 -19.52
CA ARG A 248 -2.91 -12.21 -18.92
C ARG A 248 -3.87 -13.39 -18.78
N ARG A 249 -4.09 -14.18 -19.83
CA ARG A 249 -4.98 -15.35 -19.77
C ARG A 249 -4.61 -16.32 -18.65
N PHE A 250 -3.34 -16.67 -18.53
CA PHE A 250 -2.89 -17.59 -17.47
C PHE A 250 -3.13 -17.02 -16.07
N ILE A 251 -2.87 -15.73 -15.86
CA ILE A 251 -3.09 -15.07 -14.57
C ILE A 251 -4.58 -14.99 -14.25
N ASP A 252 -5.42 -14.59 -15.20
CA ASP A 252 -6.87 -14.48 -15.00
C ASP A 252 -7.51 -15.84 -14.71
N ASP A 253 -7.13 -16.89 -15.43
CA ASP A 253 -7.63 -18.26 -15.19
C ASP A 253 -7.29 -18.73 -13.77
N TYR A 254 -6.05 -18.46 -13.30
CA TYR A 254 -5.65 -18.79 -11.95
C TYR A 254 -6.44 -18.01 -10.90
N LEU A 255 -6.57 -16.69 -11.05
CA LEU A 255 -7.28 -15.85 -10.09
C LEU A 255 -8.77 -16.23 -10.01
N ASN A 256 -9.42 -16.50 -11.15
CA ASN A 256 -10.80 -16.94 -11.19
C ASN A 256 -11.00 -18.29 -10.48
N SER A 257 -10.05 -19.22 -10.61
CA SER A 257 -10.09 -20.50 -9.88
C SER A 257 -10.01 -20.31 -8.35
N ARG A 258 -9.32 -19.29 -7.87
CA ARG A 258 -9.16 -18.99 -6.45
C ARG A 258 -10.30 -18.18 -5.85
N LEU A 259 -10.94 -17.32 -6.64
CA LEU A 259 -12.12 -16.56 -6.21
C LEU A 259 -13.40 -17.40 -6.23
N GLY A 260 -13.52 -18.35 -7.16
CA GLY A 260 -14.69 -19.25 -7.27
C GLY A 260 -14.73 -20.37 -6.22
N SER A 261 -13.64 -20.54 -5.44
CA SER A 261 -13.53 -21.55 -4.38
C SER A 261 -13.65 -20.95 -2.97
N ALA A 262 -13.95 -19.68 -2.84
CA ALA A 262 -14.19 -18.93 -1.59
C ALA A 262 -15.67 -18.56 -1.46
#